data_1c605a977aae87ad356c8d577ac7b32b
#
_entry.id   1c605a977aae87ad356c8d577ac7b32b
#
_cell.length_a   1.000
_cell.length_b   1.000
_cell.length_c   1.000
_cell.angle_alpha   90.00
_cell.angle_beta   90.00
_cell.angle_gamma   90.00
#
_symmetry.space_group_name_H-M   'P 1'
#
loop_
_entity.id
_entity.type
_entity.pdbx_description
1 polymer ?
#
loop_
_entity_poly.entity_id
_entity_poly.type
_entity_poly.pdbx_seq_one_letter_code
_entity_poly.pdbx_strand_id
1 'polypeptide(L)'
;ENLFKFFDNLNFYNKNIDTIIGCQRIVKRNLNRKKVETPGEGILDKTKCSNQEDFYTLDNIMELEDKYFFSYREDKHIYFFDIRSFGKLLQNDGKNPYTRNDIPEEAIKMFNKRIKQLKENNIVIDEIVDKLSKEQIFNNRVLTVFQKIDMLNVIAGGVDIKWFLDLNILQLK
;
A
#
# COMPACT_ATOMS: atom_id res chain seq x y z
N GLU A 1 53.07 11.58 4.15
CA GLU A 1 52.34 10.70 5.13
C GLU A 1 50.94 10.25 4.61
N ASN A 2 50.25 11.07 3.83
CA ASN A 2 48.93 10.72 3.32
C ASN A 2 48.95 9.70 2.16
N LEU A 3 49.96 9.70 1.30
CA LEU A 3 50.05 8.82 0.14
C LEU A 3 50.27 7.35 0.54
N PHE A 4 51.15 7.09 1.50
CA PHE A 4 51.39 5.73 2.01
C PHE A 4 50.14 5.15 2.67
N LYS A 5 49.46 5.92 3.51
CA LYS A 5 48.16 5.50 4.09
C LYS A 5 47.11 5.19 3.04
N PHE A 6 47.10 5.96 1.95
CA PHE A 6 46.17 5.70 0.84
C PHE A 6 46.48 4.36 0.15
N PHE A 7 47.73 4.06 -0.15
CA PHE A 7 48.12 2.79 -0.76
C PHE A 7 47.91 1.60 0.18
N ASP A 8 48.18 1.74 1.47
CA ASP A 8 47.93 0.70 2.46
C ASP A 8 46.43 0.39 2.57
N ASN A 9 45.57 1.43 2.58
CA ASN A 9 44.13 1.27 2.56
C ASN A 9 43.65 0.58 1.27
N LEU A 10 44.18 0.96 0.11
CA LEU A 10 43.84 0.38 -1.19
C LEU A 10 44.22 -1.12 -1.24
N ASN A 11 45.40 -1.48 -0.75
CA ASN A 11 45.83 -2.87 -0.63
C ASN A 11 44.96 -3.66 0.35
N PHE A 12 44.57 -3.06 1.48
CA PHE A 12 43.63 -3.67 2.43
C PHE A 12 42.26 -3.92 1.79
N TYR A 13 41.72 -2.93 1.09
CA TYR A 13 40.42 -3.08 0.41
C TYR A 13 40.49 -4.15 -0.68
N ASN A 14 41.50 -4.15 -1.52
CA ASN A 14 41.64 -5.14 -2.59
C ASN A 14 41.78 -6.56 -2.04
N LYS A 15 42.51 -6.75 -0.94
CA LYS A 15 42.66 -8.06 -0.29
C LYS A 15 41.39 -8.57 0.36
N ASN A 16 40.52 -7.66 0.82
CA ASN A 16 39.32 -8.00 1.55
C ASN A 16 38.01 -7.73 0.77
N ILE A 17 38.10 -7.50 -0.55
CA ILE A 17 36.97 -7.05 -1.38
C ILE A 17 35.76 -7.99 -1.28
N ASP A 18 35.97 -9.30 -1.32
CA ASP A 18 34.88 -10.29 -1.25
C ASP A 18 34.19 -10.28 0.11
N THR A 19 34.97 -10.11 1.18
CA THR A 19 34.45 -9.99 2.54
C THR A 19 33.63 -8.72 2.69
N ILE A 20 34.11 -7.59 2.15
CA ILE A 20 33.42 -6.30 2.18
C ILE A 20 32.11 -6.39 1.41
N ILE A 21 32.12 -6.97 0.20
CA ILE A 21 30.91 -7.19 -0.61
C ILE A 21 29.94 -8.12 0.13
N GLY A 22 30.43 -9.17 0.78
CA GLY A 22 29.62 -10.06 1.61
C GLY A 22 28.93 -9.31 2.75
N CYS A 23 29.67 -8.49 3.50
CA CYS A 23 29.10 -7.65 4.56
C CYS A 23 28.07 -6.65 4.03
N GLN A 24 28.36 -5.97 2.91
CA GLN A 24 27.43 -5.04 2.27
C GLN A 24 26.10 -5.72 1.85
N ARG A 25 26.20 -6.95 1.30
CA ARG A 25 24.99 -7.74 0.93
C ARG A 25 24.15 -8.08 2.16
N ILE A 26 24.79 -8.48 3.27
CA ILE A 26 24.09 -8.79 4.53
C ILE A 26 23.41 -7.54 5.08
N VAL A 27 24.12 -6.41 5.15
CA VAL A 27 23.57 -5.14 5.64
C VAL A 27 22.39 -4.70 4.77
N LYS A 28 22.56 -4.71 3.44
CA LYS A 28 21.50 -4.33 2.49
C LYS A 28 20.25 -5.22 2.64
N ARG A 29 20.46 -6.54 2.79
CA ARG A 29 19.35 -7.49 3.02
C ARG A 29 18.62 -7.20 4.33
N ASN A 30 19.34 -6.92 5.42
CA ASN A 30 18.77 -6.62 6.72
C ASN A 30 18.02 -5.28 6.73
N LEU A 31 18.55 -4.26 6.04
CA LEU A 31 17.87 -2.97 5.88
C LEU A 31 16.59 -3.11 5.07
N ASN A 32 16.63 -3.84 3.95
CA ASN A 32 15.44 -4.12 3.15
C ASN A 32 14.39 -4.91 3.95
N ARG A 33 14.83 -5.94 4.70
CA ARG A 33 13.92 -6.71 5.56
C ARG A 33 13.23 -5.81 6.57
N LYS A 34 13.95 -4.91 7.25
CA LYS A 34 13.35 -3.93 8.18
C LYS A 34 12.40 -2.97 7.47
N LYS A 35 12.77 -2.52 6.25
CA LYS A 35 11.94 -1.62 5.46
C LYS A 35 10.59 -2.23 5.08
N VAL A 36 10.53 -3.53 4.80
CA VAL A 36 9.30 -4.23 4.39
C VAL A 36 8.52 -4.87 5.53
N GLU A 37 9.12 -4.97 6.72
CA GLU A 37 8.56 -5.75 7.83
C GLU A 37 7.14 -5.35 8.22
N THR A 38 6.80 -4.08 8.09
CA THR A 38 5.49 -3.56 8.46
C THR A 38 4.69 -2.96 7.30
N PRO A 39 5.29 -2.17 6.38
CA PRO A 39 4.54 -1.65 5.24
C PRO A 39 4.32 -2.70 4.15
N GLY A 40 4.97 -3.87 4.24
CA GLY A 40 4.90 -4.90 3.22
C GLY A 40 5.89 -4.72 2.08
N GLU A 41 6.03 -5.76 1.26
CA GLU A 41 7.08 -5.83 0.22
C GLU A 41 6.85 -4.87 -0.96
N GLY A 42 5.61 -4.45 -1.21
CA GLY A 42 5.29 -3.48 -2.27
C GLY A 42 5.99 -2.12 -2.10
N ILE A 43 6.45 -1.79 -0.88
CA ILE A 43 7.20 -0.54 -0.63
C ILE A 43 8.57 -0.51 -1.33
N LEU A 44 9.15 -1.66 -1.67
CA LEU A 44 10.42 -1.73 -2.39
C LEU A 44 10.28 -1.42 -3.87
N ASP A 45 9.11 -1.77 -4.44
CA ASP A 45 8.81 -1.57 -5.85
C ASP A 45 7.28 -1.46 -6.01
N LYS A 46 6.79 -0.24 -5.96
CA LYS A 46 5.36 0.07 -6.06
C LYS A 46 4.75 -0.42 -7.38
N THR A 47 5.55 -0.54 -8.44
CA THR A 47 5.06 -0.99 -9.76
C THR A 47 4.64 -2.45 -9.79
N LYS A 48 5.08 -3.25 -8.83
CA LYS A 48 4.71 -4.67 -8.70
C LYS A 48 3.37 -4.90 -8.00
N CYS A 49 2.75 -3.86 -7.48
CA CYS A 49 1.42 -3.97 -6.93
C CYS A 49 0.39 -4.17 -8.03
N SER A 50 -0.58 -5.04 -7.76
CA SER A 50 -1.63 -5.41 -8.72
C SER A 50 -2.66 -4.30 -8.93
N ASN A 51 -2.82 -3.43 -7.93
CA ASN A 51 -3.68 -2.26 -8.01
C ASN A 51 -2.84 -0.99 -8.04
N GLN A 52 -3.29 0.03 -8.78
CA GLN A 52 -2.60 1.31 -8.93
C GLN A 52 -3.23 2.42 -8.09
N GLU A 53 -4.44 2.20 -7.57
CA GLU A 53 -5.21 3.15 -6.78
C GLU A 53 -5.74 2.47 -5.52
N ASP A 54 -5.87 3.24 -4.45
CA ASP A 54 -6.49 2.76 -3.21
C ASP A 54 -8.00 2.62 -3.42
N PHE A 55 -8.59 1.56 -2.89
CA PHE A 55 -10.01 1.24 -3.11
C PHE A 55 -10.99 2.25 -2.48
N TYR A 56 -10.54 3.02 -1.49
CA TYR A 56 -11.39 3.93 -0.71
C TYR A 56 -11.11 5.39 -1.02
N THR A 57 -9.84 5.82 -1.01
CA THR A 57 -9.46 7.21 -1.29
C THR A 57 -9.30 7.49 -2.78
N LEU A 58 -9.11 6.45 -3.60
CA LEU A 58 -8.77 6.53 -5.02
C LEU A 58 -7.43 7.22 -5.29
N ASP A 59 -6.61 7.39 -4.25
CA ASP A 59 -5.27 7.96 -4.39
C ASP A 59 -4.36 7.00 -5.17
N ASN A 60 -3.57 7.59 -6.08
CA ASN A 60 -2.62 6.82 -6.86
C ASN A 60 -1.47 6.33 -5.97
N ILE A 61 -1.04 5.09 -6.17
CA ILE A 61 0.04 4.44 -5.41
C ILE A 61 1.35 5.25 -5.43
N MET A 62 1.63 5.98 -6.53
CA MET A 62 2.84 6.76 -6.68
C MET A 62 2.80 8.09 -5.91
N GLU A 63 1.60 8.61 -5.67
CA GLU A 63 1.36 9.87 -4.95
C GLU A 63 1.27 9.65 -3.44
N LEU A 64 0.97 8.41 -3.03
CA LEU A 64 0.85 8.07 -1.61
C LEU A 64 2.21 8.13 -0.92
N GLU A 65 2.27 8.88 0.20
CA GLU A 65 3.46 8.96 1.04
C GLU A 65 3.80 7.59 1.66
N ASP A 66 5.07 7.21 1.67
CA ASP A 66 5.56 5.92 2.18
C ASP A 66 5.15 5.63 3.64
N LYS A 67 4.88 6.68 4.44
CA LYS A 67 4.43 6.51 5.82
C LYS A 67 3.04 5.89 5.92
N TYR A 68 2.16 6.20 4.95
CA TYR A 68 0.80 5.66 4.87
C TYR A 68 0.68 4.43 3.99
N PHE A 69 1.75 4.05 3.31
CA PHE A 69 1.78 2.88 2.46
C PHE A 69 1.70 1.60 3.28
N PHE A 70 0.80 0.70 2.88
CA PHE A 70 0.68 -0.66 3.38
C PHE A 70 0.41 -1.61 2.22
N SER A 71 1.01 -2.79 2.24
CA SER A 71 0.76 -3.82 1.24
C SER A 71 0.89 -5.20 1.85
N TYR A 72 0.14 -6.15 1.31
CA TYR A 72 0.34 -7.55 1.63
C TYR A 72 0.24 -8.41 0.37
N ARG A 73 0.78 -9.61 0.46
CA ARG A 73 0.72 -10.59 -0.61
C ARG A 73 -0.46 -11.53 -0.41
N GLU A 74 -1.21 -11.73 -1.47
CA GLU A 74 -2.24 -12.75 -1.58
C GLU A 74 -1.90 -13.61 -2.81
N ASP A 75 -1.57 -14.89 -2.59
CA ASP A 75 -1.03 -15.79 -3.61
C ASP A 75 0.21 -15.22 -4.33
N LYS A 76 0.06 -14.90 -5.62
CA LYS A 76 1.12 -14.33 -6.46
C LYS A 76 1.04 -12.81 -6.61
N HIS A 77 -0.02 -12.20 -6.07
CA HIS A 77 -0.32 -10.78 -6.23
C HIS A 77 0.02 -9.99 -4.97
N ILE A 78 0.51 -8.78 -5.15
CA ILE A 78 0.73 -7.83 -4.05
C ILE A 78 -0.33 -6.76 -4.19
N TYR A 79 -1.14 -6.58 -3.15
CA TYR A 79 -2.13 -5.51 -3.09
C TYR A 79 -1.66 -4.42 -2.16
N PHE A 80 -1.74 -3.17 -2.63
CA PHE A 80 -1.44 -2.03 -1.79
C PHE A 80 -2.71 -1.35 -1.29
N PHE A 81 -2.56 -0.65 -0.16
CA PHE A 81 -3.61 0.10 0.49
C PHE A 81 -3.02 1.34 1.16
N ASP A 82 -3.79 2.41 1.22
CA ASP A 82 -3.56 3.39 2.26
C ASP A 82 -3.86 2.74 3.61
N ILE A 83 -2.94 2.84 4.57
CA ILE A 83 -3.08 2.17 5.88
C ILE A 83 -4.35 2.61 6.62
N ARG A 84 -4.84 3.81 6.35
CA ARG A 84 -6.06 4.37 6.92
C ARG A 84 -7.30 3.71 6.33
N SER A 85 -7.33 3.54 5.00
CA SER A 85 -8.36 2.81 4.29
C SER A 85 -8.41 1.35 4.69
N PHE A 86 -7.25 0.73 4.87
CA PHE A 86 -7.13 -0.65 5.33
C PHE A 86 -7.69 -0.84 6.74
N GLY A 87 -7.48 0.13 7.64
CA GLY A 87 -8.09 0.13 8.97
C GLY A 87 -9.61 0.12 8.93
N LYS A 88 -10.21 0.92 8.04
CA LYS A 88 -11.67 0.92 7.83
C LYS A 88 -12.17 -0.39 7.22
N LEU A 89 -11.41 -0.96 6.29
CA LEU A 89 -11.74 -2.24 5.69
C LEU A 89 -11.85 -3.34 6.74
N LEU A 90 -10.90 -3.41 7.67
CA LEU A 90 -10.93 -4.38 8.77
C LEU A 90 -12.11 -4.17 9.73
N GLN A 91 -12.56 -2.94 9.92
CA GLN A 91 -13.72 -2.64 10.77
C GLN A 91 -15.06 -3.01 10.13
N ASN A 92 -15.13 -3.01 8.80
CA ASN A 92 -16.36 -3.28 8.05
C ASN A 92 -16.47 -4.78 7.69
N ASP A 93 -15.83 -5.17 6.60
CA ASP A 93 -16.04 -6.50 6.00
C ASP A 93 -14.87 -7.48 6.25
N GLY A 94 -13.66 -6.97 6.52
CA GLY A 94 -12.45 -7.77 6.69
C GLY A 94 -12.04 -8.56 5.44
N LYS A 95 -12.53 -8.18 4.26
CA LYS A 95 -12.26 -8.85 2.97
C LYS A 95 -11.51 -7.95 2.01
N ASN A 96 -10.63 -8.56 1.23
CA ASN A 96 -9.94 -7.84 0.16
C ASN A 96 -10.94 -7.32 -0.87
N PRO A 97 -11.05 -6.01 -1.14
CA PRO A 97 -12.04 -5.44 -2.05
C PRO A 97 -11.82 -5.88 -3.52
N TYR A 98 -10.61 -6.32 -3.87
CA TYR A 98 -10.25 -6.74 -5.23
C TYR A 98 -10.50 -8.21 -5.49
N THR A 99 -10.33 -9.09 -4.47
CA THR A 99 -10.45 -10.55 -4.61
C THR A 99 -11.65 -11.14 -3.90
N ARG A 100 -12.24 -10.41 -2.95
CA ARG A 100 -13.31 -10.85 -2.05
C ARG A 100 -12.90 -11.95 -1.06
N ASN A 101 -11.64 -12.33 -1.03
CA ASN A 101 -11.11 -13.27 -0.06
C ASN A 101 -10.94 -12.63 1.31
N ASP A 102 -10.96 -13.45 2.35
CA ASP A 102 -10.67 -13.00 3.70
C ASP A 102 -9.21 -12.53 3.81
N ILE A 103 -8.98 -11.43 4.53
CA ILE A 103 -7.64 -10.91 4.74
C ILE A 103 -6.85 -11.86 5.64
N PRO A 104 -5.63 -12.29 5.23
CA PRO A 104 -4.80 -13.19 6.01
C PRO A 104 -4.46 -12.62 7.40
N GLU A 105 -4.43 -13.49 8.42
CA GLU A 105 -4.06 -13.06 9.79
C GLU A 105 -2.68 -12.41 9.86
N GLU A 106 -1.73 -12.85 9.02
CA GLU A 106 -0.40 -12.26 8.94
C GLU A 106 -0.46 -10.80 8.48
N ALA A 107 -1.31 -10.48 7.51
CA ALA A 107 -1.52 -9.10 7.07
C ALA A 107 -2.12 -8.23 8.19
N ILE A 108 -3.06 -8.79 8.97
CA ILE A 108 -3.64 -8.09 10.13
C ILE A 108 -2.57 -7.85 11.22
N LYS A 109 -1.73 -8.84 11.49
CA LYS A 109 -0.61 -8.69 12.44
C LYS A 109 0.39 -7.62 11.99
N MET A 110 0.74 -7.61 10.70
CA MET A 110 1.61 -6.58 10.10
C MET A 110 0.98 -5.19 10.20
N PHE A 111 -0.29 -5.06 9.87
CA PHE A 111 -1.05 -3.82 10.01
C PHE A 111 -1.01 -3.28 11.44
N ASN A 112 -1.36 -4.11 12.44
CA ASN A 112 -1.35 -3.71 13.84
C ASN A 112 0.05 -3.27 14.29
N LYS A 113 1.10 -3.96 13.87
CA LYS A 113 2.49 -3.58 14.15
C LYS A 113 2.83 -2.23 13.51
N ARG A 114 2.39 -1.98 12.27
CA ARG A 114 2.60 -0.71 11.57
C ARG A 114 1.87 0.44 12.25
N ILE A 115 0.61 0.25 12.64
CA ILE A 115 -0.16 1.25 13.40
C ILE A 115 0.55 1.63 14.70
N LYS A 116 1.06 0.64 15.44
CA LYS A 116 1.82 0.89 16.66
C LYS A 116 3.06 1.75 16.39
N GLN A 117 3.84 1.42 15.36
CA GLN A 117 5.03 2.20 14.98
C GLN A 117 4.69 3.64 14.57
N LEU A 118 3.58 3.84 13.85
CA LEU A 118 3.15 5.18 13.43
C LEU A 118 2.74 6.02 14.65
N LYS A 119 2.03 5.43 15.60
CA LYS A 119 1.67 6.09 16.87
C LYS A 119 2.90 6.44 17.72
N GLU A 120 3.88 5.54 17.83
CA GLU A 120 5.15 5.79 18.51
C GLU A 120 5.94 6.95 17.90
N ASN A 121 5.80 7.15 16.59
CA ASN A 121 6.42 8.27 15.85
C ASN A 121 5.54 9.54 15.84
N ASN A 122 4.48 9.62 16.64
CA ASN A 122 3.54 10.74 16.70
C ASN A 122 2.87 11.07 15.34
N ILE A 123 2.70 10.07 14.48
CA ILE A 123 1.97 10.22 13.23
C ILE A 123 0.49 9.98 13.53
N VAL A 124 -0.31 11.02 13.38
CA VAL A 124 -1.76 10.95 13.58
C VAL A 124 -2.38 10.26 12.37
N ILE A 125 -3.04 9.13 12.60
CA ILE A 125 -3.63 8.30 11.54
C ILE A 125 -5.09 8.71 11.29
N ASP A 126 -5.78 9.17 12.33
CA ASP A 126 -7.23 9.41 12.30
C ASP A 126 -7.66 10.68 11.57
N GLU A 127 -6.79 11.71 11.50
CA GLU A 127 -7.15 13.02 10.94
C GLU A 127 -7.41 13.06 9.42
N ILE A 128 -7.00 12.04 8.67
CA ILE A 128 -7.05 12.10 7.20
C ILE A 128 -8.28 11.38 6.65
N VAL A 129 -8.87 10.51 7.43
CA VAL A 129 -10.09 9.79 7.02
C VAL A 129 -11.31 10.70 7.00
N ASP A 130 -11.31 11.75 7.84
CA ASP A 130 -12.38 12.75 7.84
C ASP A 130 -12.22 13.83 6.76
N LYS A 131 -11.11 13.82 6.01
CA LYS A 131 -10.83 14.80 4.95
C LYS A 131 -11.18 14.34 3.53
N LEU A 132 -11.87 13.22 3.39
CA LEU A 132 -12.47 12.89 2.09
C LEU A 132 -13.37 14.03 1.64
N SER A 133 -13.15 14.53 0.44
CA SER A 133 -14.04 15.53 -0.11
C SER A 133 -15.46 14.95 -0.19
N LYS A 134 -16.49 15.82 -0.13
CA LYS A 134 -17.88 15.37 -0.30
C LYS A 134 -18.07 14.60 -1.61
N GLU A 135 -17.30 14.95 -2.62
CA GLU A 135 -17.28 14.30 -3.93
C GLU A 135 -16.68 12.88 -3.86
N GLN A 136 -15.57 12.71 -3.17
CA GLN A 136 -14.96 11.38 -2.93
C GLN A 136 -15.90 10.47 -2.13
N ILE A 137 -16.55 11.00 -1.10
CA ILE A 137 -17.54 10.24 -0.32
C ILE A 137 -18.72 9.82 -1.20
N PHE A 138 -19.20 10.72 -2.06
CA PHE A 138 -20.28 10.43 -2.99
C PHE A 138 -19.87 9.34 -3.99
N ASN A 139 -18.71 9.49 -4.63
CA ASN A 139 -18.17 8.54 -5.60
C ASN A 139 -17.99 7.15 -4.98
N ASN A 140 -17.45 7.07 -3.77
CA ASN A 140 -17.30 5.80 -3.04
C ASN A 140 -18.65 5.13 -2.74
N ARG A 141 -19.67 5.91 -2.38
CA ARG A 141 -21.01 5.36 -2.16
C ARG A 141 -21.62 4.85 -3.47
N VAL A 142 -21.47 5.59 -4.56
CA VAL A 142 -21.90 5.17 -5.90
C VAL A 142 -21.23 3.86 -6.28
N LEU A 143 -19.90 3.77 -6.19
CA LEU A 143 -19.13 2.56 -6.46
C LEU A 143 -19.64 1.35 -5.66
N THR A 144 -19.89 1.54 -4.37
CA THR A 144 -20.44 0.48 -3.49
C THR A 144 -21.80 -0.02 -3.95
N VAL A 145 -22.68 0.89 -4.37
CA VAL A 145 -24.01 0.54 -4.88
C VAL A 145 -23.89 -0.26 -6.17
N PHE A 146 -23.08 0.21 -7.13
CA PHE A 146 -22.90 -0.47 -8.41
C PHE A 146 -22.24 -1.85 -8.24
N GLN A 147 -21.28 -1.99 -7.34
CA GLN A 147 -20.72 -3.30 -6.99
C GLN A 147 -21.78 -4.27 -6.45
N LYS A 148 -22.72 -3.77 -5.61
CA LYS A 148 -23.82 -4.61 -5.13
C LYS A 148 -24.78 -5.02 -6.25
N ILE A 149 -25.06 -4.12 -7.20
CA ILE A 149 -25.89 -4.42 -8.36
C ILE A 149 -25.24 -5.49 -9.24
N ASP A 150 -23.93 -5.37 -9.52
CA ASP A 150 -23.17 -6.35 -10.28
C ASP A 150 -23.16 -7.73 -9.59
N MET A 151 -23.03 -7.75 -8.25
CA MET A 151 -23.09 -9.00 -7.48
C MET A 151 -24.44 -9.71 -7.58
N LEU A 152 -25.53 -8.97 -7.75
CA LEU A 152 -26.88 -9.57 -7.88
C LEU A 152 -27.11 -10.18 -9.26
N ASN A 153 -26.17 -10.07 -10.21
CA ASN A 153 -26.27 -10.58 -11.58
C ASN A 153 -27.57 -10.17 -12.30
N VAL A 154 -28.15 -9.04 -11.90
CA VAL A 154 -29.47 -8.61 -12.40
C VAL A 154 -29.39 -8.08 -13.83
N ILE A 155 -28.19 -7.65 -14.26
CA ILE A 155 -27.97 -7.07 -15.59
C ILE A 155 -26.82 -7.79 -16.28
N ALA A 156 -27.15 -8.61 -17.25
CA ALA A 156 -26.17 -9.23 -18.15
C ALA A 156 -25.53 -8.13 -19.03
N GLY A 157 -24.30 -7.72 -18.69
CA GLY A 157 -23.56 -6.75 -19.52
C GLY A 157 -22.77 -5.70 -18.74
N GLY A 158 -22.82 -5.68 -17.41
CA GLY A 158 -22.14 -4.69 -16.57
C GLY A 158 -22.80 -3.30 -16.64
N VAL A 159 -22.66 -2.52 -15.58
CA VAL A 159 -23.16 -1.13 -15.54
C VAL A 159 -21.96 -0.20 -15.61
N ASP A 160 -21.94 0.68 -16.59
CA ASP A 160 -20.91 1.73 -16.68
C ASP A 160 -21.17 2.81 -15.62
N ILE A 161 -20.35 2.80 -14.58
CA ILE A 161 -20.42 3.76 -13.47
C ILE A 161 -20.20 5.20 -13.97
N LYS A 162 -19.40 5.39 -15.01
CA LYS A 162 -19.12 6.73 -15.57
C LYS A 162 -20.39 7.38 -16.08
N TRP A 163 -21.24 6.59 -16.76
CA TRP A 163 -22.53 7.08 -17.22
C TRP A 163 -23.35 7.71 -16.07
N PHE A 164 -23.40 7.11 -14.90
CA PHE A 164 -24.12 7.63 -13.75
C PHE A 164 -23.46 8.88 -13.15
N LEU A 165 -22.14 8.90 -13.05
CA LEU A 165 -21.40 10.03 -12.49
C LEU A 165 -21.45 11.29 -13.40
N ASP A 166 -21.66 11.10 -14.69
CA ASP A 166 -21.76 12.19 -15.68
C ASP A 166 -23.19 12.78 -15.75
N LEU A 167 -24.17 12.19 -15.05
CA LEU A 167 -25.53 12.73 -15.01
C LEU A 167 -25.59 14.04 -14.23
N ASN A 168 -26.23 15.04 -14.81
CA ASN A 168 -26.52 16.29 -14.09
C ASN A 168 -27.80 16.17 -13.21
N ILE A 169 -27.99 17.13 -12.29
CA ILE A 169 -29.10 17.13 -11.32
C ILE A 169 -30.47 17.07 -12.01
N LEU A 170 -30.62 17.59 -13.23
CA LEU A 170 -31.89 17.56 -13.99
C LEU A 170 -32.15 16.17 -14.58
N GLN A 171 -31.14 15.37 -14.83
CA GLN A 171 -31.24 14.00 -15.35
C GLN A 171 -31.45 12.97 -14.24
N LEU A 172 -31.22 13.34 -12.97
CA LEU A 172 -31.46 12.52 -11.80
C LEU A 172 -32.87 12.63 -11.22
N LYS A 173 -33.72 13.48 -11.79
CA LYS A 173 -35.15 13.59 -11.46
C LYS A 173 -36.01 12.72 -12.39
#